data_bd9fe5e74f0a89c76ff40ec353ef7419
#
_entry.id   bd9fe5e74f0a89c76ff40ec353ef7419
#
_cell.length_a   1.000
_cell.length_b   1.000
_cell.length_c   1.000
_cell.angle_alpha   90.00
_cell.angle_beta   90.00
_cell.angle_gamma   90.00
#
_symmetry.space_group_name_H-M   'P 1'
#
loop_
_entity.id
_entity.type
_entity.pdbx_description
1 polymer ?
#
loop_
_entity_poly.entity_id
_entity_poly.type
_entity_poly.pdbx_seq_one_letter_code
_entity_poly.pdbx_strand_id
1 'polypeptide(L)'
;MKRTKPPFRADHVGSFLRPAALKEARAKREKGAITQAQLKSVEDREIEKIVKKQEELGLQLATDGEFRRSWWHFDFLGLLNGVEIYETDQGIQFRGVQTKAQGLRVVGKLGFSDHPMLAHFKFLKGHTKVMPKMTIPAPSVLHFRLPKDGIKKSAYPDLDQFFHDLGNTYKQAVKAFYDAGCRYLQFDDTVWAYLCSQEELRKARERMSNVDQLQGIYARVINTALEAKPADMIGAEWRFGPLH
;
A
#
# COMPACT_ATOMS: atom_id res chain seq x y z
N MET A 1 -14.19 11.68 -26.81
CA MET A 1 -13.37 12.71 -26.12
C MET A 1 -12.24 12.06 -25.35
N LYS A 2 -11.01 12.59 -25.45
CA LYS A 2 -9.87 12.14 -24.62
C LYS A 2 -10.06 12.70 -23.21
N ARG A 3 -10.03 11.85 -22.15
CA ARG A 3 -10.06 12.32 -20.76
C ARG A 3 -8.79 13.09 -20.45
N THR A 4 -8.92 14.27 -19.85
CA THR A 4 -7.78 15.13 -19.46
C THR A 4 -7.49 15.08 -17.98
N LYS A 5 -8.37 14.43 -17.19
CA LYS A 5 -8.24 14.23 -15.74
C LYS A 5 -8.45 12.77 -15.36
N PRO A 6 -7.77 12.26 -14.33
CA PRO A 6 -7.98 10.90 -13.81
C PRO A 6 -9.43 10.67 -13.34
N PRO A 7 -9.88 9.40 -13.23
CA PRO A 7 -9.16 8.21 -13.69
C PRO A 7 -9.12 8.16 -15.21
N PHE A 8 -7.98 7.78 -15.76
CA PHE A 8 -7.81 7.67 -17.21
C PHE A 8 -8.33 6.31 -17.71
N ARG A 9 -8.61 6.21 -19.03
CA ARG A 9 -9.08 4.96 -19.61
C ARG A 9 -8.05 3.83 -19.48
N ALA A 10 -6.77 4.14 -19.69
CA ALA A 10 -5.64 3.25 -19.49
C ALA A 10 -4.98 3.56 -18.14
N ASP A 11 -5.68 3.23 -17.06
CA ASP A 11 -5.27 3.50 -15.68
C ASP A 11 -4.86 2.18 -15.01
N HIS A 12 -3.57 1.99 -14.80
CA HIS A 12 -3.04 0.80 -14.15
C HIS A 12 -2.84 1.02 -12.63
N VAL A 13 -2.75 -0.07 -11.87
CA VAL A 13 -2.62 -0.01 -10.40
C VAL A 13 -1.29 0.61 -9.98
N GLY A 14 -0.19 0.22 -10.59
CA GLY A 14 1.12 0.81 -10.27
C GLY A 14 2.30 -0.12 -10.49
N SER A 15 2.13 -1.40 -10.21
CA SER A 15 3.20 -2.39 -10.27
C SER A 15 3.52 -2.86 -11.69
N PHE A 16 4.82 -2.99 -11.98
CA PHE A 16 5.33 -3.60 -13.20
C PHE A 16 6.29 -4.76 -12.90
N LEU A 17 6.54 -5.59 -13.92
CA LEU A 17 7.54 -6.64 -13.83
C LEU A 17 8.93 -6.03 -13.59
N ARG A 18 9.59 -6.52 -12.54
CA ARG A 18 10.91 -6.05 -12.18
C ARG A 18 11.96 -6.51 -13.19
N PRO A 19 12.76 -5.59 -13.75
CA PRO A 19 13.81 -5.96 -14.71
C PRO A 19 14.91 -6.81 -14.06
N ALA A 20 15.64 -7.56 -14.87
CA ALA A 20 16.69 -8.47 -14.40
C ALA A 20 17.74 -7.73 -13.56
N ALA A 21 18.18 -6.55 -13.99
CA ALA A 21 19.15 -5.72 -13.27
C ALA A 21 18.71 -5.40 -11.83
N LEU A 22 17.41 -5.13 -11.62
CA LEU A 22 16.89 -4.87 -10.29
C LEU A 22 16.84 -6.13 -9.43
N LYS A 23 16.44 -7.27 -10.01
CA LYS A 23 16.42 -8.58 -9.31
C LYS A 23 17.82 -8.98 -8.85
N GLU A 24 18.82 -8.84 -9.74
CA GLU A 24 20.22 -9.12 -9.44
C GLU A 24 20.79 -8.20 -8.35
N ALA A 25 20.49 -6.90 -8.42
CA ALA A 25 20.92 -5.95 -7.40
C ALA A 25 20.34 -6.27 -6.02
N ARG A 26 19.06 -6.66 -5.95
CA ARG A 26 18.42 -7.11 -4.70
C ARG A 26 19.08 -8.36 -4.13
N ALA A 27 19.31 -9.37 -4.98
CA ALA A 27 20.02 -10.58 -4.56
C ALA A 27 21.45 -10.30 -4.06
N LYS A 28 22.17 -9.37 -4.70
CA LYS A 28 23.50 -8.91 -4.23
C LYS A 28 23.40 -8.17 -2.89
N ARG A 29 22.35 -7.36 -2.70
CA ARG A 29 22.12 -6.65 -1.43
C ARG A 29 21.80 -7.61 -0.29
N GLU A 30 20.96 -8.62 -0.52
CA GLU A 30 20.64 -9.66 0.47
C GLU A 30 21.90 -10.44 0.93
N LYS A 31 22.84 -10.67 0.01
CA LYS A 31 24.14 -11.30 0.30
C LYS A 31 25.19 -10.33 0.87
N GLY A 32 24.86 -9.06 1.10
CA GLY A 32 25.80 -8.05 1.56
C GLY A 32 26.84 -7.60 0.54
N ALA A 33 26.74 -8.04 -0.73
CA ALA A 33 27.72 -7.74 -1.78
C ALA A 33 27.63 -6.30 -2.32
N ILE A 34 26.54 -5.59 -2.08
CA ILE A 34 26.36 -4.16 -2.38
C ILE A 34 25.72 -3.44 -1.21
N THR A 35 25.99 -2.13 -1.12
CA THR A 35 25.39 -1.25 -0.12
C THR A 35 23.95 -0.88 -0.47
N GLN A 36 23.20 -0.33 0.50
CA GLN A 36 21.85 0.21 0.24
C GLN A 36 21.88 1.37 -0.75
N ALA A 37 22.92 2.21 -0.73
CA ALA A 37 23.08 3.30 -1.69
C ALA A 37 23.27 2.78 -3.13
N GLN A 38 24.02 1.70 -3.30
CA GLN A 38 24.22 1.06 -4.60
C GLN A 38 22.93 0.42 -5.12
N LEU A 39 22.16 -0.25 -4.25
CA LEU A 39 20.82 -0.75 -4.62
C LEU A 39 19.91 0.40 -5.04
N LYS A 40 19.85 1.48 -4.24
CA LYS A 40 19.06 2.68 -4.56
C LYS A 40 19.41 3.26 -5.94
N SER A 41 20.69 3.31 -6.29
CA SER A 41 21.12 3.81 -7.62
C SER A 41 20.62 2.93 -8.76
N VAL A 42 20.52 1.61 -8.56
CA VAL A 42 19.92 0.70 -9.56
C VAL A 42 18.40 0.92 -9.62
N GLU A 43 17.74 1.04 -8.48
CA GLU A 43 16.30 1.34 -8.41
C GLU A 43 15.97 2.65 -9.13
N ASP A 44 16.69 3.72 -8.83
CA ASP A 44 16.50 5.04 -9.44
C ASP A 44 16.56 4.93 -10.99
N ARG A 45 17.62 4.32 -11.52
CA ARG A 45 17.81 4.14 -12.96
C ARG A 45 16.70 3.30 -13.61
N GLU A 46 16.28 2.22 -12.99
CA GLU A 46 15.23 1.37 -13.55
C GLU A 46 13.83 2.03 -13.44
N ILE A 47 13.61 2.86 -12.42
CA ILE A 47 12.38 3.68 -12.31
C ILE A 47 12.35 4.74 -13.40
N GLU A 48 13.45 5.45 -13.66
CA GLU A 48 13.53 6.41 -14.77
C GLU A 48 13.18 5.77 -16.12
N LYS A 49 13.70 4.56 -16.38
CA LYS A 49 13.40 3.82 -17.60
C LYS A 49 11.93 3.45 -17.72
N ILE A 50 11.30 2.94 -16.65
CA ILE A 50 9.91 2.55 -16.71
C ILE A 50 8.96 3.76 -16.78
N VAL A 51 9.30 4.86 -16.13
CA VAL A 51 8.56 6.13 -16.26
C VAL A 51 8.61 6.62 -17.72
N LYS A 52 9.80 6.71 -18.32
CA LYS A 52 9.96 7.08 -19.71
C LYS A 52 9.18 6.15 -20.66
N LYS A 53 9.20 4.84 -20.39
CA LYS A 53 8.46 3.87 -21.20
C LYS A 53 6.94 4.09 -21.12
N GLN A 54 6.41 4.43 -19.95
CA GLN A 54 4.99 4.77 -19.79
C GLN A 54 4.62 6.00 -20.62
N GLU A 55 5.45 7.03 -20.60
CA GLU A 55 5.25 8.26 -21.39
C GLU A 55 5.34 8.01 -22.89
N GLU A 56 6.32 7.22 -23.36
CA GLU A 56 6.49 6.83 -24.78
C GLU A 56 5.27 6.07 -25.31
N LEU A 57 4.62 5.26 -24.47
CA LEU A 57 3.38 4.55 -24.80
C LEU A 57 2.15 5.46 -24.78
N GLY A 58 2.30 6.74 -24.46
CA GLY A 58 1.22 7.72 -24.43
C GLY A 58 0.29 7.58 -23.21
N LEU A 59 0.73 6.94 -22.13
CA LEU A 59 -0.01 6.92 -20.88
C LEU A 59 -0.10 8.34 -20.31
N GLN A 60 -1.25 8.67 -19.72
CA GLN A 60 -1.50 9.98 -19.13
C GLN A 60 -1.16 10.05 -17.62
N LEU A 61 -0.73 8.92 -17.07
CA LEU A 61 -0.19 8.78 -15.73
C LEU A 61 1.09 7.97 -15.76
N ALA A 62 1.93 8.13 -14.74
CA ALA A 62 3.08 7.29 -14.52
C ALA A 62 3.19 6.88 -13.06
N THR A 63 3.69 5.68 -12.83
CA THR A 63 4.09 5.15 -11.52
C THR A 63 5.56 4.80 -11.54
N ASP A 64 6.17 4.60 -10.37
CA ASP A 64 7.53 4.10 -10.24
C ASP A 64 7.66 2.58 -10.49
N GLY A 65 6.60 1.93 -10.96
CA GLY A 65 6.51 0.49 -11.15
C GLY A 65 6.56 -0.30 -9.85
N GLU A 66 6.55 0.41 -8.70
CA GLU A 66 6.74 -0.13 -7.36
C GLU A 66 8.08 -0.90 -7.25
N PHE A 67 9.09 -0.41 -7.93
CA PHE A 67 10.39 -1.07 -8.03
C PHE A 67 11.21 -1.00 -6.74
N ARG A 68 10.83 -0.18 -5.77
CA ARG A 68 11.51 -0.11 -4.47
C ARG A 68 10.92 -1.04 -3.43
N ARG A 69 9.65 -1.46 -3.58
CA ARG A 69 8.97 -2.29 -2.59
C ARG A 69 9.37 -3.77 -2.70
N SER A 70 9.45 -4.43 -1.56
CA SER A 70 9.56 -5.88 -1.47
C SER A 70 8.19 -6.54 -1.42
N TRP A 71 7.24 -5.96 -0.68
CA TRP A 71 5.89 -6.49 -0.54
C TRP A 71 4.83 -5.39 -0.53
N TRP A 72 3.72 -5.58 -1.24
CA TRP A 72 2.75 -4.53 -1.54
C TRP A 72 2.10 -3.87 -0.31
N HIS A 73 1.91 -4.58 0.80
CA HIS A 73 1.30 -4.01 2.01
C HIS A 73 2.27 -3.86 3.18
N PHE A 74 3.28 -4.72 3.34
CA PHE A 74 4.21 -4.62 4.45
C PHE A 74 5.08 -3.36 4.38
N ASP A 75 5.50 -2.98 3.19
CA ASP A 75 6.38 -1.82 3.00
C ASP A 75 5.70 -0.48 3.36
N PHE A 76 4.37 -0.45 3.39
CA PHE A 76 3.62 0.69 3.88
C PHE A 76 3.15 0.47 5.32
N LEU A 77 2.39 -0.59 5.57
CA LEU A 77 1.75 -0.82 6.86
C LEU A 77 2.75 -1.07 7.99
N GLY A 78 3.85 -1.78 7.70
CA GLY A 78 4.87 -2.09 8.69
C GLY A 78 5.73 -0.90 9.12
N LEU A 79 5.60 0.24 8.42
CA LEU A 79 6.31 1.48 8.75
C LEU A 79 5.38 2.55 9.36
N LEU A 80 4.12 2.22 9.62
CA LEU A 80 3.24 3.06 10.43
C LEU A 80 3.67 2.99 11.89
N ASN A 81 3.56 4.10 12.60
CA ASN A 81 3.80 4.10 14.05
C ASN A 81 2.87 3.09 14.71
N GLY A 82 3.37 2.37 15.70
CA GLY A 82 2.60 1.38 16.44
C GLY A 82 2.41 0.04 15.74
N VAL A 83 2.92 -0.14 14.52
CA VAL A 83 2.89 -1.42 13.79
C VAL A 83 4.27 -2.06 13.80
N GLU A 84 4.31 -3.37 13.93
CA GLU A 84 5.52 -4.18 13.90
C GLU A 84 5.38 -5.30 12.88
N ILE A 85 6.42 -5.53 12.07
CA ILE A 85 6.57 -6.72 11.24
C ILE A 85 7.26 -7.79 12.07
N TYR A 86 6.72 -8.99 12.10
CA TYR A 86 7.33 -10.13 12.78
C TYR A 86 7.45 -11.34 11.85
N GLU A 87 8.40 -12.23 12.13
CA GLU A 87 8.55 -13.48 11.40
C GLU A 87 7.53 -14.51 11.87
N THR A 88 6.97 -15.27 10.93
CA THR A 88 6.02 -16.35 11.18
C THR A 88 6.59 -17.67 10.65
N ASP A 89 6.15 -18.79 11.21
CA ASP A 89 6.62 -20.13 10.77
C ASP A 89 6.10 -20.51 9.38
N GLN A 90 5.02 -19.89 8.92
CA GLN A 90 4.40 -20.18 7.63
C GLN A 90 4.07 -18.90 6.85
N GLY A 91 4.62 -18.77 5.64
CA GLY A 91 4.24 -17.73 4.69
C GLY A 91 2.92 -18.06 3.99
N ILE A 92 2.27 -17.03 3.43
CA ILE A 92 1.08 -17.22 2.58
C ILE A 92 1.53 -17.92 1.29
N GLN A 93 0.93 -19.06 0.99
CA GLN A 93 1.25 -19.82 -0.22
C GLN A 93 0.36 -19.36 -1.38
N PHE A 94 0.96 -18.75 -2.39
CA PHE A 94 0.33 -18.54 -3.68
C PHE A 94 0.76 -19.65 -4.65
N ARG A 95 -0.02 -19.93 -5.70
CA ARG A 95 0.34 -20.92 -6.72
C ARG A 95 1.77 -20.64 -7.24
N GLY A 96 2.72 -21.52 -6.87
CA GLY A 96 4.11 -21.48 -7.36
C GLY A 96 5.05 -20.46 -6.71
N VAL A 97 4.62 -19.70 -5.70
CA VAL A 97 5.48 -18.73 -4.99
C VAL A 97 5.27 -18.87 -3.49
N GLN A 98 6.35 -19.20 -2.77
CA GLN A 98 6.37 -19.16 -1.31
C GLN A 98 6.77 -17.74 -0.88
N THR A 99 5.88 -17.05 -0.15
CA THR A 99 6.16 -15.72 0.37
C THR A 99 7.04 -15.79 1.61
N LYS A 100 7.74 -14.70 1.94
CA LYS A 100 8.38 -14.59 3.26
C LYS A 100 7.33 -14.82 4.34
N ALA A 101 7.68 -15.65 5.32
CA ALA A 101 6.86 -15.91 6.49
C ALA A 101 6.88 -14.68 7.42
N GLN A 102 6.11 -13.65 7.10
CA GLN A 102 6.02 -12.41 7.86
C GLN A 102 4.56 -12.06 8.13
N GLY A 103 4.31 -11.45 9.28
CA GLY A 103 3.02 -10.94 9.70
C GLY A 103 3.12 -9.52 10.25
N LEU A 104 1.96 -8.90 10.46
CA LEU A 104 1.83 -7.60 11.11
C LEU A 104 1.19 -7.77 12.48
N ARG A 105 1.59 -6.93 13.42
CA ARG A 105 0.88 -6.75 14.70
C ARG A 105 0.91 -5.29 15.12
N VAL A 106 -0.13 -4.87 15.82
CA VAL A 106 -0.24 -3.53 16.39
C VAL A 106 0.21 -3.60 17.85
N VAL A 107 1.32 -2.93 18.13
CA VAL A 107 2.00 -2.99 19.44
C VAL A 107 1.95 -1.67 20.20
N GLY A 108 1.53 -0.59 19.54
CA GLY A 108 1.42 0.76 20.08
C GLY A 108 0.31 1.57 19.42
N LYS A 109 0.16 2.82 19.78
CA LYS A 109 -0.79 3.73 19.15
C LYS A 109 -0.42 3.97 17.69
N LEU A 110 -1.42 3.87 16.81
CA LEU A 110 -1.23 4.10 15.38
C LEU A 110 -0.95 5.58 15.10
N GLY A 111 -0.14 5.83 14.07
CA GLY A 111 0.16 7.16 13.58
C GLY A 111 0.94 7.10 12.28
N PHE A 112 1.01 8.23 11.60
CA PHE A 112 1.78 8.41 10.39
C PHE A 112 2.85 9.48 10.61
N SER A 113 4.10 9.15 10.33
CA SER A 113 5.24 10.06 10.46
C SER A 113 6.09 10.01 9.19
N ASP A 114 7.40 10.15 9.35
CA ASP A 114 8.36 10.19 8.23
C ASP A 114 8.39 8.84 7.46
N HIS A 115 7.56 8.76 6.43
CA HIS A 115 7.38 7.53 5.68
C HIS A 115 8.20 7.57 4.37
N PRO A 116 9.04 6.55 4.07
CA PRO A 116 9.94 6.56 2.90
C PRO A 116 9.21 6.67 1.56
N MET A 117 7.96 6.22 1.47
CA MET A 117 7.17 6.36 0.25
C MET A 117 6.87 7.82 -0.13
N LEU A 118 6.99 8.77 0.79
CA LEU A 118 6.93 10.20 0.46
C LEU A 118 8.13 10.63 -0.40
N ALA A 119 9.33 10.15 -0.04
CA ALA A 119 10.53 10.39 -0.84
C ALA A 119 10.46 9.66 -2.20
N HIS A 120 9.92 8.44 -2.23
CA HIS A 120 9.68 7.68 -3.47
C HIS A 120 8.73 8.43 -4.41
N PHE A 121 7.64 8.99 -3.87
CA PHE A 121 6.72 9.81 -4.66
C PHE A 121 7.37 11.09 -5.18
N LYS A 122 8.15 11.80 -4.35
CA LYS A 122 8.88 13.01 -4.79
C LYS A 122 9.86 12.69 -5.91
N PHE A 123 10.53 11.54 -5.85
CA PHE A 123 11.40 11.06 -6.93
C PHE A 123 10.61 10.84 -8.22
N LEU A 124 9.53 10.08 -8.18
CA LEU A 124 8.65 9.87 -9.34
C LEU A 124 8.18 11.19 -9.93
N LYS A 125 7.68 12.09 -9.09
CA LYS A 125 7.20 13.42 -9.52
C LYS A 125 8.28 14.23 -10.24
N GLY A 126 9.53 14.13 -9.80
CA GLY A 126 10.67 14.83 -10.44
C GLY A 126 11.09 14.25 -11.79
N HIS A 127 10.65 13.02 -12.12
CA HIS A 127 11.10 12.30 -13.34
C HIS A 127 9.98 12.05 -14.35
N THR A 128 8.76 12.50 -14.09
CA THR A 128 7.65 12.36 -15.06
C THR A 128 7.08 13.71 -15.51
N LYS A 129 6.62 13.75 -16.77
CA LYS A 129 5.89 14.87 -17.36
C LYS A 129 4.37 14.69 -17.36
N VAL A 130 3.91 13.49 -17.02
CA VAL A 130 2.48 13.14 -16.90
C VAL A 130 2.06 13.08 -15.44
N MET A 131 0.82 12.73 -15.15
CA MET A 131 0.30 12.67 -13.79
C MET A 131 1.02 11.60 -12.96
N PRO A 132 1.81 11.96 -11.94
CA PRO A 132 2.39 10.97 -11.03
C PRO A 132 1.31 10.37 -10.14
N LYS A 133 1.23 9.04 -10.11
CA LYS A 133 0.28 8.28 -9.30
C LYS A 133 1.03 7.48 -8.24
N MET A 134 0.50 7.48 -7.02
CA MET A 134 0.97 6.61 -5.93
C MET A 134 -0.13 5.66 -5.49
N THR A 135 0.25 4.45 -5.16
CA THR A 135 -0.66 3.42 -4.63
C THR A 135 -0.17 2.97 -3.27
N ILE A 136 -1.06 2.93 -2.30
CA ILE A 136 -0.82 2.41 -0.95
C ILE A 136 -1.93 1.42 -0.56
N PRO A 137 -1.68 0.45 0.32
CA PRO A 137 -2.75 -0.43 0.81
C PRO A 137 -3.83 0.38 1.52
N ALA A 138 -5.08 -0.05 1.41
CA ALA A 138 -6.18 0.57 2.15
C ALA A 138 -6.09 0.29 3.66
N PRO A 139 -6.71 1.13 4.50
CA PRO A 139 -6.68 0.94 5.95
C PRO A 139 -7.30 -0.38 6.41
N SER A 140 -8.34 -0.86 5.73
CA SER A 140 -8.97 -2.17 5.94
C SER A 140 -7.98 -3.33 5.93
N VAL A 141 -6.94 -3.24 5.09
CA VAL A 141 -5.92 -4.28 4.91
C VAL A 141 -5.12 -4.51 6.20
N LEU A 142 -4.80 -3.45 6.97
CA LEU A 142 -4.12 -3.63 8.24
C LEU A 142 -4.93 -4.53 9.16
N HIS A 143 -6.18 -4.17 9.47
CA HIS A 143 -7.02 -4.94 10.39
C HIS A 143 -7.29 -6.36 9.88
N PHE A 144 -7.69 -6.49 8.61
CA PHE A 144 -8.08 -7.79 8.04
C PHE A 144 -6.94 -8.81 7.99
N ARG A 145 -5.69 -8.36 7.89
CA ARG A 145 -4.50 -9.20 7.84
C ARG A 145 -3.91 -9.55 9.20
N LEU A 146 -4.40 -8.95 10.29
CA LEU A 146 -3.92 -9.27 11.62
C LEU A 146 -4.34 -10.69 12.06
N PRO A 147 -3.48 -11.40 12.80
CA PRO A 147 -3.87 -12.63 13.50
C PRO A 147 -4.86 -12.33 14.64
N LYS A 148 -5.42 -13.36 15.26
CA LYS A 148 -6.44 -13.24 16.34
C LYS A 148 -6.02 -12.28 17.45
N ASP A 149 -4.76 -12.29 17.88
CA ASP A 149 -4.23 -11.43 18.94
C ASP A 149 -3.28 -10.35 18.36
N GLY A 150 -3.52 -9.97 17.11
CA GLY A 150 -2.66 -9.04 16.37
C GLY A 150 -2.72 -7.59 16.87
N ILE A 151 -3.67 -7.23 17.72
CA ILE A 151 -3.76 -5.93 18.37
C ILE A 151 -3.50 -6.11 19.87
N LYS A 152 -2.38 -5.54 20.36
CA LYS A 152 -2.08 -5.59 21.79
C LYS A 152 -3.12 -4.81 22.61
N LYS A 153 -3.74 -5.46 23.60
CA LYS A 153 -4.71 -4.83 24.49
C LYS A 153 -4.15 -3.65 25.26
N SER A 154 -2.84 -3.62 25.54
CA SER A 154 -2.18 -2.48 26.18
C SER A 154 -2.15 -1.23 25.29
N ALA A 155 -2.15 -1.41 23.98
CA ALA A 155 -2.24 -0.29 23.02
C ALA A 155 -3.69 0.10 22.74
N TYR A 156 -4.57 -0.91 22.56
CA TYR A 156 -5.99 -0.74 22.25
C TYR A 156 -6.83 -1.72 23.03
N PRO A 157 -7.29 -1.34 24.23
CA PRO A 157 -8.27 -2.13 25.00
C PRO A 157 -9.63 -2.18 24.30
N ASP A 158 -9.91 -1.16 23.46
CA ASP A 158 -11.15 -0.97 22.71
C ASP A 158 -10.84 -0.90 21.19
N LEU A 159 -11.58 -1.70 20.41
CA LEU A 159 -11.45 -1.73 18.96
C LEU A 159 -12.03 -0.49 18.27
N ASP A 160 -13.01 0.19 18.86
CA ASP A 160 -13.55 1.41 18.26
C ASP A 160 -12.48 2.51 18.27
N GLN A 161 -11.70 2.60 19.35
CA GLN A 161 -10.54 3.50 19.40
C GLN A 161 -9.47 3.11 18.36
N PHE A 162 -9.23 1.81 18.15
CA PHE A 162 -8.31 1.35 17.11
C PHE A 162 -8.76 1.80 15.72
N PHE A 163 -10.04 1.61 15.38
CA PHE A 163 -10.56 2.00 14.07
C PHE A 163 -10.58 3.52 13.88
N HIS A 164 -10.86 4.28 14.92
CA HIS A 164 -10.77 5.73 14.92
C HIS A 164 -9.33 6.19 14.63
N ASP A 165 -8.34 5.66 15.35
CA ASP A 165 -6.93 6.01 15.18
C ASP A 165 -6.40 5.55 13.81
N LEU A 166 -6.88 4.41 13.30
CA LEU A 166 -6.55 3.93 11.95
C LEU A 166 -7.03 4.91 10.88
N GLY A 167 -8.27 5.39 10.97
CA GLY A 167 -8.81 6.41 10.07
C GLY A 167 -7.99 7.70 10.11
N ASN A 168 -7.66 8.18 11.30
CA ASN A 168 -6.85 9.39 11.50
C ASN A 168 -5.40 9.22 11.02
N THR A 169 -4.81 8.03 11.18
CA THR A 169 -3.47 7.71 10.64
C THR A 169 -3.46 7.85 9.12
N TYR A 170 -4.48 7.33 8.45
CA TYR A 170 -4.60 7.46 7.00
C TYR A 170 -4.97 8.89 6.56
N LYS A 171 -5.73 9.64 7.33
CA LYS A 171 -5.96 11.06 7.12
C LYS A 171 -4.65 11.86 7.11
N GLN A 172 -3.74 11.56 8.05
CA GLN A 172 -2.41 12.13 8.09
C GLN A 172 -1.57 11.71 6.86
N ALA A 173 -1.64 10.43 6.46
CA ALA A 173 -0.97 9.94 5.26
C ALA A 173 -1.45 10.65 3.99
N VAL A 174 -2.77 10.78 3.79
CA VAL A 174 -3.37 11.50 2.65
C VAL A 174 -2.86 12.92 2.60
N LYS A 175 -2.86 13.62 3.75
CA LYS A 175 -2.32 14.99 3.84
C LYS A 175 -0.83 15.03 3.48
N ALA A 176 -0.02 14.14 4.01
CA ALA A 176 1.42 14.10 3.76
C ALA A 176 1.75 13.84 2.28
N PHE A 177 1.04 12.93 1.61
CA PHE A 177 1.18 12.72 0.16
C PHE A 177 0.71 13.95 -0.63
N TYR A 178 -0.37 14.61 -0.23
CA TYR A 178 -0.79 15.86 -0.85
C TYR A 178 0.27 16.96 -0.73
N ASP A 179 0.82 17.16 0.46
CA ASP A 179 1.90 18.11 0.74
C ASP A 179 3.18 17.80 -0.05
N ALA A 180 3.46 16.50 -0.30
CA ALA A 180 4.53 16.07 -1.21
C ALA A 180 4.23 16.38 -2.69
N GLY A 181 3.00 16.83 -2.99
CA GLY A 181 2.52 17.19 -4.32
C GLY A 181 1.77 16.08 -5.04
N CYS A 182 1.37 15.02 -4.35
CA CYS A 182 0.53 13.96 -4.91
C CYS A 182 -0.88 14.51 -5.19
N ARG A 183 -1.35 14.27 -6.42
CA ARG A 183 -2.70 14.62 -6.85
C ARG A 183 -3.51 13.41 -7.30
N TYR A 184 -2.85 12.24 -7.32
CA TYR A 184 -3.50 10.96 -7.57
C TYR A 184 -2.95 9.88 -6.62
N LEU A 185 -3.68 9.62 -5.55
CA LEU A 185 -3.37 8.57 -4.57
C LEU A 185 -4.43 7.48 -4.65
N GLN A 186 -4.03 6.25 -4.93
CA GLN A 186 -4.92 5.08 -4.93
C GLN A 186 -4.79 4.32 -3.62
N PHE A 187 -5.92 3.91 -3.04
CA PHE A 187 -5.99 2.89 -2.00
C PHE A 187 -6.23 1.53 -2.65
N ASP A 188 -5.31 0.60 -2.42
CA ASP A 188 -5.43 -0.79 -2.86
C ASP A 188 -6.20 -1.56 -1.80
N ASP A 189 -7.50 -1.79 -2.03
CA ASP A 189 -8.37 -2.47 -1.08
C ASP A 189 -8.83 -3.83 -1.60
N THR A 190 -8.04 -4.84 -1.30
CA THR A 190 -8.37 -6.23 -1.64
C THR A 190 -9.37 -6.85 -0.66
N VAL A 191 -9.64 -6.22 0.48
CA VAL A 191 -10.45 -6.79 1.57
C VAL A 191 -11.90 -6.97 1.14
N TRP A 192 -12.44 -6.07 0.34
CA TRP A 192 -13.81 -6.17 -0.14
C TRP A 192 -14.06 -7.44 -0.97
N ALA A 193 -13.06 -7.90 -1.72
CA ALA A 193 -13.14 -9.16 -2.43
C ALA A 193 -13.28 -10.35 -1.46
N TYR A 194 -12.54 -10.34 -0.35
CA TYR A 194 -12.68 -11.36 0.70
C TYR A 194 -14.05 -11.29 1.38
N LEU A 195 -14.58 -10.10 1.62
CA LEU A 195 -15.91 -9.93 2.24
C LEU A 195 -17.07 -10.40 1.31
N CYS A 196 -16.82 -10.62 0.04
CA CYS A 196 -17.77 -11.23 -0.90
C CYS A 196 -17.69 -12.77 -0.94
N SER A 197 -16.69 -13.39 -0.29
CA SER A 197 -16.48 -14.84 -0.28
C SER A 197 -16.96 -15.46 1.04
N GLN A 198 -17.92 -16.40 0.96
CA GLN A 198 -18.42 -17.10 2.14
C GLN A 198 -17.32 -17.90 2.85
N GLU A 199 -16.38 -18.48 2.10
CA GLU A 199 -15.24 -19.20 2.65
C GLU A 199 -14.31 -18.26 3.45
N GLU A 200 -13.98 -17.11 2.88
CA GLU A 200 -13.12 -16.12 3.54
C GLU A 200 -13.81 -15.48 4.75
N LEU A 201 -15.12 -15.26 4.69
CA LEU A 201 -15.91 -14.81 5.85
C LEU A 201 -15.88 -15.85 6.97
N ARG A 202 -15.99 -17.14 6.66
CA ARG A 202 -15.86 -18.22 7.66
C ARG A 202 -14.50 -18.18 8.34
N LYS A 203 -13.41 -18.11 7.56
CA LYS A 203 -12.05 -17.98 8.09
C LYS A 203 -11.85 -16.71 8.93
N ALA A 204 -12.46 -15.61 8.51
CA ALA A 204 -12.41 -14.35 9.28
C ALA A 204 -13.10 -14.48 10.65
N ARG A 205 -14.24 -15.16 10.74
CA ARG A 205 -14.96 -15.41 12.01
C ARG A 205 -14.15 -16.24 13.01
N GLU A 206 -13.17 -17.04 12.57
CA GLU A 206 -12.26 -17.77 13.44
C GLU A 206 -11.22 -16.85 14.12
N ARG A 207 -10.93 -15.69 13.52
CA ARG A 207 -9.87 -14.77 13.94
C ARG A 207 -10.38 -13.51 14.61
N MET A 208 -11.53 -13.03 14.21
CA MET A 208 -12.09 -11.75 14.67
C MET A 208 -13.59 -11.84 14.93
N SER A 209 -14.03 -11.07 15.92
CA SER A 209 -15.42 -10.78 16.15
C SER A 209 -15.93 -9.72 15.16
N ASN A 210 -17.23 -9.54 15.08
CA ASN A 210 -17.87 -8.45 14.31
C ASN A 210 -17.70 -8.53 12.78
N VAL A 211 -17.44 -9.72 12.23
CA VAL A 211 -17.23 -9.89 10.79
C VAL A 211 -18.39 -9.33 9.96
N ASP A 212 -19.62 -9.48 10.44
CA ASP A 212 -20.83 -9.01 9.76
C ASP A 212 -20.96 -7.47 9.77
N GLN A 213 -20.18 -6.77 10.62
CA GLN A 213 -20.15 -5.31 10.73
C GLN A 213 -18.97 -4.69 9.97
N LEU A 214 -18.00 -5.51 9.49
CA LEU A 214 -16.75 -5.01 8.91
C LEU A 214 -16.96 -4.08 7.74
N GLN A 215 -17.95 -4.32 6.89
CA GLN A 215 -18.24 -3.45 5.75
C GLN A 215 -18.54 -2.03 6.21
N GLY A 216 -19.42 -1.86 7.20
CA GLY A 216 -19.76 -0.56 7.77
C GLY A 216 -18.60 0.08 8.52
N ILE A 217 -17.80 -0.71 9.25
CA ILE A 217 -16.60 -0.24 9.96
C ILE A 217 -15.58 0.27 8.96
N TYR A 218 -15.23 -0.50 7.95
CA TYR A 218 -14.22 -0.12 6.96
C TYR A 218 -14.66 1.08 6.11
N ALA A 219 -15.95 1.17 5.78
CA ALA A 219 -16.48 2.35 5.11
C ALA A 219 -16.29 3.63 5.97
N ARG A 220 -16.56 3.55 7.28
CA ARG A 220 -16.31 4.68 8.19
C ARG A 220 -14.82 5.04 8.28
N VAL A 221 -13.94 4.05 8.42
CA VAL A 221 -12.48 4.27 8.48
C VAL A 221 -11.96 4.96 7.22
N ILE A 222 -12.42 4.52 6.03
CA ILE A 222 -12.04 5.14 4.75
C ILE A 222 -12.60 6.56 4.67
N ASN A 223 -13.85 6.79 5.05
CA ASN A 223 -14.44 8.13 5.05
C ASN A 223 -13.66 9.08 5.97
N THR A 224 -13.28 8.64 7.17
CA THR A 224 -12.41 9.42 8.09
C THR A 224 -11.06 9.73 7.44
N ALA A 225 -10.43 8.76 6.77
CA ALA A 225 -9.17 8.99 6.05
C ALA A 225 -9.29 10.08 4.97
N LEU A 226 -10.47 10.25 4.39
CA LEU A 226 -10.74 11.17 3.28
C LEU A 226 -11.36 12.51 3.69
N GLU A 227 -11.73 12.69 4.96
CA GLU A 227 -12.42 13.92 5.45
C GLU A 227 -11.69 15.21 5.08
N ALA A 228 -10.35 15.20 5.12
CA ALA A 228 -9.54 16.38 4.80
C ALA A 228 -8.89 16.31 3.41
N LYS A 229 -9.38 15.43 2.53
CA LYS A 229 -8.84 15.31 1.17
C LYS A 229 -9.14 16.58 0.37
N PRO A 230 -8.11 17.29 -0.13
CA PRO A 230 -8.35 18.47 -0.96
C PRO A 230 -9.11 18.14 -2.26
N ALA A 231 -9.90 19.09 -2.75
CA ALA A 231 -10.77 18.90 -3.91
C ALA A 231 -10.00 18.60 -5.21
N ASP A 232 -8.77 19.10 -5.34
CA ASP A 232 -7.89 18.88 -6.49
C ASP A 232 -7.09 17.58 -6.39
N MET A 233 -7.20 16.84 -5.28
CA MET A 233 -6.63 15.51 -5.14
C MET A 233 -7.65 14.45 -5.56
N ILE A 234 -7.26 13.63 -6.53
CA ILE A 234 -8.00 12.43 -6.89
C ILE A 234 -7.43 11.31 -6.04
N GLY A 235 -8.26 10.70 -5.24
CA GLY A 235 -7.81 9.69 -4.32
C GLY A 235 -8.91 8.73 -3.97
N ALA A 236 -8.49 7.56 -3.48
CA ALA A 236 -9.33 6.52 -2.96
C ALA A 236 -10.50 6.13 -3.88
N GLU A 237 -10.21 5.87 -5.15
CA GLU A 237 -11.13 5.12 -5.97
C GLU A 237 -10.97 3.63 -5.64
N TRP A 238 -12.10 3.01 -5.32
CA TRP A 238 -12.22 1.58 -5.14
C TRP A 238 -11.94 0.88 -6.47
N ARG A 239 -10.89 0.09 -6.52
CA ARG A 239 -10.67 -0.82 -7.64
C ARG A 239 -10.57 -2.23 -7.09
N PHE A 240 -11.56 -3.02 -7.44
CA PHE A 240 -11.48 -4.46 -7.28
C PHE A 240 -10.42 -4.98 -8.27
N GLY A 241 -9.33 -5.53 -7.76
CA GLY A 241 -8.44 -6.34 -8.58
C GLY A 241 -9.20 -7.58 -9.06
N PRO A 242 -8.83 -8.15 -10.23
CA PRO A 242 -9.44 -9.40 -10.66
C PRO A 242 -9.20 -10.49 -9.62
N LEU A 243 -10.27 -11.18 -9.27
CA LEU A 243 -10.22 -12.43 -8.51
C LEU A 243 -9.59 -13.50 -9.43
N HIS A 244 -8.37 -13.93 -9.15
CA HIS A 244 -7.71 -15.08 -9.77
C HIS A 244 -7.49 -16.19 -8.76
#